data_4a4f844ff0378394090afe9ba6269d49
#
_entry.id   4a4f844ff0378394090afe9ba6269d49
#
_cell.length_a   1.000
_cell.length_b   1.000
_cell.length_c   1.000
_cell.angle_alpha   90.00
_cell.angle_beta   90.00
_cell.angle_gamma   90.00
#
_symmetry.space_group_name_H-M   'P 1'
#
loop_
_entity.id
_entity.type
_entity.pdbx_description
1 polymer ?
#
loop_
_entity_poly.entity_id
_entity_poly.type
_entity_poly.pdbx_seq_one_letter_code
_entity_poly.pdbx_strand_id
1 'polypeptide(L)'
;AALERGLGVYRQLPLDWRVEPAQGRTLEVILQEDHAQTFDLGNQPLIRVRVIEQGAGRYTLVMANHHVLLDGWCAPILMGELTSLYSGETLEPTLEWRDHLEWLAARDREAALSYWRAHFAGAQGASVMPLQAPRVPGVGMGEHVLNLTGELTHELELFARRNDLTLSMVFEGAFMLLLARLSGQAEVTIGITRSGRSAERTGIDRAVGLF
;
A
#
# COMPACT_ATOMS: atom_id res chain seq x y z
N ALA A 1 24.83 -14.37 10.63
CA ALA A 1 24.52 -14.76 9.25
C ALA A 1 23.19 -14.13 8.87
N ALA A 2 23.23 -13.04 8.10
CA ALA A 2 22.05 -12.46 7.52
C ALA A 2 21.49 -13.49 6.53
N LEU A 3 20.28 -13.95 6.78
CA LEU A 3 19.53 -14.75 5.84
C LEU A 3 19.19 -13.83 4.63
N GLU A 4 19.88 -13.98 3.53
CA GLU A 4 19.43 -13.51 2.23
C GLU A 4 18.21 -14.34 1.83
N ARG A 5 17.05 -13.95 2.34
CA ARG A 5 15.76 -14.51 1.91
C ARG A 5 15.28 -13.66 0.74
N GLY A 6 15.58 -14.09 -0.47
CA GLY A 6 15.00 -13.52 -1.68
C GLY A 6 13.56 -13.99 -1.91
N LEU A 7 12.77 -13.23 -2.63
CA LEU A 7 11.50 -13.69 -3.18
C LEU A 7 11.79 -14.68 -4.31
N GLY A 8 11.25 -15.90 -4.20
CA GLY A 8 11.30 -16.88 -5.28
C GLY A 8 10.23 -16.56 -6.33
N VAL A 9 10.63 -16.46 -7.60
CA VAL A 9 9.68 -16.34 -8.72
C VAL A 9 9.46 -17.72 -9.31
N TYR A 10 8.27 -18.23 -9.19
CA TYR A 10 7.87 -19.52 -9.74
C TYR A 10 7.38 -19.36 -11.18
N ARG A 11 7.72 -20.27 -12.09
CA ARG A 11 7.20 -20.29 -13.46
C ARG A 11 5.71 -20.59 -13.52
N GLN A 12 5.22 -21.39 -12.60
CA GLN A 12 3.81 -21.72 -12.44
C GLN A 12 3.53 -21.88 -10.96
N LEU A 13 2.55 -21.17 -10.48
CA LEU A 13 2.04 -21.30 -9.13
C LEU A 13 0.51 -21.43 -9.23
N PRO A 14 -0.09 -22.50 -8.69
CA PRO A 14 -1.55 -22.61 -8.69
C PRO A 14 -2.14 -21.46 -7.89
N LEU A 15 -3.02 -20.69 -8.52
CA LEU A 15 -3.79 -19.66 -7.80
C LEU A 15 -4.77 -20.35 -6.86
N ASP A 16 -4.84 -19.91 -5.60
CA ASP A 16 -5.91 -20.33 -4.68
C ASP A 16 -7.22 -19.62 -5.10
N TRP A 17 -7.91 -20.26 -6.03
CA TRP A 17 -9.17 -19.78 -6.60
C TRP A 17 -10.33 -20.69 -6.19
N ARG A 18 -11.38 -20.10 -5.62
CA ARG A 18 -12.57 -20.85 -5.21
C ARG A 18 -13.83 -20.13 -5.63
N VAL A 19 -14.81 -20.89 -6.13
CA VAL A 19 -16.18 -20.43 -6.32
C VAL A 19 -17.05 -21.19 -5.33
N GLU A 20 -17.76 -20.47 -4.46
CA GLU A 20 -18.55 -21.09 -3.42
C GLU A 20 -19.85 -20.32 -3.15
N PRO A 21 -20.95 -21.02 -2.79
CA PRO A 21 -22.17 -20.36 -2.40
C PRO A 21 -22.02 -19.68 -1.01
N ALA A 22 -22.72 -18.58 -0.82
CA ALA A 22 -22.75 -17.88 0.48
C ALA A 22 -23.33 -18.74 1.61
N GLN A 23 -24.22 -19.69 1.32
CA GLN A 23 -24.85 -20.61 2.29
C GLN A 23 -25.49 -19.88 3.49
N GLY A 24 -26.10 -18.72 3.27
CA GLY A 24 -26.71 -17.93 4.33
C GLY A 24 -25.73 -17.11 5.18
N ARG A 25 -24.42 -17.23 4.95
CA ARG A 25 -23.40 -16.35 5.58
C ARG A 25 -23.51 -14.94 5.02
N THR A 26 -23.35 -13.95 5.88
CA THR A 26 -23.19 -12.56 5.44
C THR A 26 -21.79 -12.35 4.85
N LEU A 27 -21.62 -11.31 4.03
CA LEU A 27 -20.31 -10.95 3.49
C LEU A 27 -19.31 -10.65 4.62
N GLU A 28 -19.77 -10.02 5.69
CA GLU A 28 -18.93 -9.71 6.85
C GLU A 28 -18.36 -10.99 7.51
N VAL A 29 -19.18 -12.02 7.70
CA VAL A 29 -18.70 -13.31 8.22
C VAL A 29 -17.67 -13.94 7.29
N ILE A 30 -17.92 -13.92 5.98
CA ILE A 30 -16.97 -14.45 4.98
C ILE A 30 -15.64 -13.70 5.00
N LEU A 31 -15.68 -12.37 5.12
CA LEU A 31 -14.47 -11.54 5.22
C LEU A 31 -13.71 -11.81 6.52
N GLN A 32 -14.39 -12.00 7.64
CA GLN A 32 -13.75 -12.36 8.91
C GLN A 32 -13.09 -13.73 8.84
N GLU A 33 -13.75 -14.73 8.25
CA GLU A 33 -13.20 -16.07 8.03
C GLU A 33 -11.94 -16.02 7.14
N ASP A 34 -11.97 -15.21 6.09
CA ASP A 34 -10.83 -15.04 5.19
C ASP A 34 -9.68 -14.31 5.88
N HIS A 35 -9.97 -13.26 6.63
CA HIS A 35 -8.98 -12.47 7.37
C HIS A 35 -8.27 -13.30 8.47
N ALA A 36 -8.96 -14.27 9.05
CA ALA A 36 -8.37 -15.18 10.03
C ALA A 36 -7.35 -16.16 9.42
N GLN A 37 -7.35 -16.32 8.10
CA GLN A 37 -6.41 -17.19 7.40
C GLN A 37 -5.12 -16.43 7.05
N THR A 38 -4.05 -16.71 7.76
CA THR A 38 -2.74 -16.13 7.50
C THR A 38 -2.09 -16.72 6.26
N PHE A 39 -1.24 -15.95 5.58
CA PHE A 39 -0.39 -16.44 4.49
C PHE A 39 0.90 -17.03 5.03
N ASP A 40 1.26 -18.22 4.55
CA ASP A 40 2.59 -18.80 4.79
C ASP A 40 3.56 -18.33 3.69
N LEU A 41 4.47 -17.43 4.04
CA LEU A 41 5.44 -16.86 3.11
C LEU A 41 6.38 -17.88 2.47
N GLY A 42 6.49 -19.08 3.03
CA GLY A 42 7.38 -20.14 2.54
C GLY A 42 6.75 -21.12 1.57
N ASN A 43 5.44 -21.32 1.59
CA ASN A 43 4.82 -22.50 0.98
C ASN A 43 3.54 -22.27 0.19
N GLN A 44 3.01 -21.04 0.11
CA GLN A 44 1.70 -20.78 -0.48
C GLN A 44 1.73 -19.65 -1.50
N PRO A 45 0.79 -19.65 -2.47
CA PRO A 45 0.48 -18.44 -3.21
C PRO A 45 0.14 -17.33 -2.23
N LEU A 46 0.75 -16.17 -2.40
CA LEU A 46 0.53 -15.01 -1.52
C LEU A 46 -0.68 -14.17 -1.96
N ILE A 47 -1.54 -14.78 -2.74
CA ILE A 47 -2.82 -14.24 -3.21
C ILE A 47 -3.88 -15.33 -3.18
N ARG A 48 -5.09 -14.99 -2.75
CA ARG A 48 -6.24 -15.87 -2.67
C ARG A 48 -7.46 -15.16 -3.23
N VAL A 49 -8.22 -15.84 -4.07
CA VAL A 49 -9.40 -15.30 -4.73
C VAL A 49 -10.61 -16.19 -4.45
N ARG A 50 -11.69 -15.60 -3.95
CA ARG A 50 -12.95 -16.28 -3.70
C ARG A 50 -14.07 -15.56 -4.45
N VAL A 51 -14.85 -16.30 -5.22
CA VAL A 51 -16.08 -15.82 -5.84
C VAL A 51 -17.26 -16.35 -5.05
N ILE A 52 -17.95 -15.48 -4.37
CA ILE A 52 -19.08 -15.84 -3.49
C ILE A 52 -20.38 -15.67 -4.25
N GLU A 53 -21.09 -16.77 -4.44
CA GLU A 53 -22.39 -16.80 -5.08
C GLU A 53 -23.48 -16.44 -4.06
N GLN A 54 -24.11 -15.28 -4.25
CA GLN A 54 -25.13 -14.74 -3.33
C GLN A 54 -26.57 -15.10 -3.73
N GLY A 55 -26.73 -15.85 -4.83
CA GLY A 55 -28.03 -16.13 -5.44
C GLY A 55 -28.56 -15.01 -6.34
N ALA A 56 -29.61 -15.32 -7.09
CA ALA A 56 -30.20 -14.42 -8.07
C ALA A 56 -29.20 -13.81 -9.07
N GLY A 57 -28.17 -14.57 -9.46
CA GLY A 57 -27.14 -14.13 -10.42
C GLY A 57 -26.16 -13.08 -9.87
N ARG A 58 -26.13 -12.87 -8.55
CA ARG A 58 -25.20 -11.93 -7.92
C ARG A 58 -24.00 -12.68 -7.36
N TYR A 59 -22.84 -12.12 -7.64
CA TYR A 59 -21.55 -12.63 -7.17
C TYR A 59 -20.75 -11.53 -6.47
N THR A 60 -19.97 -11.89 -5.48
CA THR A 60 -19.00 -11.01 -4.85
C THR A 60 -17.62 -11.61 -4.99
N LEU A 61 -16.69 -10.84 -5.57
CA LEU A 61 -15.29 -11.19 -5.63
C LEU A 61 -14.60 -10.73 -4.34
N VAL A 62 -13.97 -11.67 -3.64
CA VAL A 62 -13.12 -11.40 -2.49
C VAL A 62 -11.68 -11.74 -2.90
N MET A 63 -10.79 -10.78 -2.85
CA MET A 63 -9.37 -10.95 -3.13
C MET A 63 -8.58 -10.58 -1.89
N ALA A 64 -7.79 -11.52 -1.40
CA ALA A 64 -6.84 -11.31 -0.31
C ALA A 64 -5.42 -11.55 -0.81
N ASN A 65 -4.50 -10.71 -0.39
CA ASN A 65 -3.08 -10.86 -0.72
C ASN A 65 -2.20 -10.45 0.44
N HIS A 66 -1.02 -11.04 0.53
CA HIS A 66 0.01 -10.54 1.42
C HIS A 66 0.66 -9.30 0.82
N HIS A 67 0.87 -8.27 1.64
CA HIS A 67 1.38 -6.96 1.17
C HIS A 67 2.80 -7.03 0.56
N VAL A 68 3.57 -8.10 0.85
CA VAL A 68 4.87 -8.33 0.19
C VAL A 68 4.76 -8.54 -1.33
N LEU A 69 3.58 -8.91 -1.82
CA LEU A 69 3.34 -9.18 -3.24
C LEU A 69 2.87 -7.94 -4.00
N LEU A 70 1.97 -7.15 -3.40
CA LEU A 70 1.26 -6.05 -4.04
C LEU A 70 1.24 -4.82 -3.13
N ASP A 71 1.44 -3.65 -3.73
CA ASP A 71 1.19 -2.37 -3.07
C ASP A 71 -0.27 -1.89 -3.25
N GLY A 72 -0.61 -0.76 -2.62
CA GLY A 72 -1.96 -0.21 -2.68
C GLY A 72 -2.41 0.24 -4.07
N TRP A 73 -1.49 0.50 -5.01
CA TRP A 73 -1.82 0.85 -6.40
C TRP A 73 -2.22 -0.36 -7.24
N CYS A 74 -1.85 -1.57 -6.81
CA CYS A 74 -2.14 -2.77 -7.57
C CYS A 74 -3.63 -3.12 -7.59
N ALA A 75 -4.36 -2.87 -6.52
CA ALA A 75 -5.78 -3.24 -6.44
C ALA A 75 -6.64 -2.58 -7.53
N PRO A 76 -6.63 -1.25 -7.72
CA PRO A 76 -7.39 -0.62 -8.81
C PRO A 76 -6.91 -1.05 -10.20
N ILE A 77 -5.61 -1.32 -10.41
CA ILE A 77 -5.08 -1.82 -11.67
C ILE A 77 -5.67 -3.21 -11.97
N LEU A 78 -5.55 -4.14 -11.03
CA LEU A 78 -6.07 -5.50 -11.18
C LEU A 78 -7.59 -5.54 -11.40
N MET A 79 -8.33 -4.69 -10.67
CA MET A 79 -9.78 -4.60 -10.87
C MET A 79 -10.15 -4.00 -12.23
N GLY A 80 -9.41 -3.01 -12.70
CA GLY A 80 -9.58 -2.44 -14.04
C GLY A 80 -9.31 -3.48 -15.13
N GLU A 81 -8.19 -4.17 -15.07
CA GLU A 81 -7.82 -5.23 -16.02
C GLU A 81 -8.82 -6.40 -15.99
N LEU A 82 -9.25 -6.83 -14.80
CA LEU A 82 -10.27 -7.86 -14.67
C LEU A 82 -11.58 -7.44 -15.34
N THR A 83 -12.00 -6.19 -15.16
CA THR A 83 -13.23 -5.66 -15.77
C THR A 83 -13.12 -5.61 -17.29
N SER A 84 -11.98 -5.13 -17.81
CA SER A 84 -11.73 -5.12 -19.26
C SER A 84 -11.74 -6.52 -19.87
N LEU A 85 -11.05 -7.48 -19.26
CA LEU A 85 -11.06 -8.88 -19.70
C LEU A 85 -12.46 -9.50 -19.62
N TYR A 86 -13.21 -9.22 -18.56
CA TYR A 86 -14.59 -9.72 -18.42
C TYR A 86 -15.52 -9.15 -19.48
N SER A 87 -15.25 -7.92 -19.96
CA SER A 87 -15.97 -7.28 -21.06
C SER A 87 -15.50 -7.75 -22.45
N GLY A 88 -14.52 -8.65 -22.53
CA GLY A 88 -13.97 -9.18 -23.77
C GLY A 88 -12.93 -8.27 -24.44
N GLU A 89 -12.43 -7.29 -23.73
CA GLU A 89 -11.34 -6.43 -24.20
C GLU A 89 -9.98 -7.15 -24.09
N THR A 90 -9.02 -6.72 -24.90
CA THR A 90 -7.62 -7.16 -24.82
C THR A 90 -6.82 -6.15 -24.01
N LEU A 91 -5.94 -6.66 -23.14
CA LEU A 91 -5.05 -5.79 -22.38
C LEU A 91 -3.80 -5.44 -23.18
N GLU A 92 -3.39 -4.18 -23.09
CA GLU A 92 -2.10 -3.75 -23.61
C GLU A 92 -0.95 -4.26 -22.72
N PRO A 93 0.19 -4.66 -23.29
CA PRO A 93 1.36 -5.03 -22.53
C PRO A 93 1.78 -3.93 -21.55
N THR A 94 2.21 -4.32 -20.37
CA THR A 94 2.71 -3.41 -19.34
C THR A 94 4.12 -3.76 -18.95
N LEU A 95 4.76 -2.88 -18.16
CA LEU A 95 6.09 -3.12 -17.61
C LEU A 95 6.05 -4.32 -16.66
N GLU A 96 6.93 -5.29 -16.88
CA GLU A 96 7.12 -6.38 -15.93
C GLU A 96 7.83 -5.87 -14.66
N TRP A 97 7.42 -6.37 -13.51
CA TRP A 97 8.04 -6.00 -12.24
C TRP A 97 9.53 -6.38 -12.19
N ARG A 98 9.93 -7.44 -12.88
CA ARG A 98 11.34 -7.82 -13.05
C ARG A 98 12.16 -6.70 -13.68
N ASP A 99 11.65 -6.09 -14.75
CA ASP A 99 12.36 -5.01 -15.45
C ASP A 99 12.56 -3.80 -14.54
N HIS A 100 11.60 -3.56 -13.64
CA HIS A 100 11.75 -2.53 -12.62
C HIS A 100 12.86 -2.87 -11.63
N LEU A 101 12.92 -4.10 -11.14
CA LEU A 101 13.98 -4.54 -10.24
C LEU A 101 15.37 -4.47 -10.87
N GLU A 102 15.50 -4.87 -12.14
CA GLU A 102 16.77 -4.77 -12.89
C GLU A 102 17.20 -3.31 -13.07
N TRP A 103 16.25 -2.42 -13.41
CA TRP A 103 16.51 -0.99 -13.49
C TRP A 103 16.93 -0.41 -12.14
N LEU A 104 16.27 -0.80 -11.06
CA LEU A 104 16.59 -0.33 -9.70
C LEU A 104 17.99 -0.81 -9.27
N ALA A 105 18.34 -2.07 -9.59
CA ALA A 105 19.65 -2.64 -9.29
C ALA A 105 20.80 -1.95 -10.06
N ALA A 106 20.51 -1.39 -11.22
CA ALA A 106 21.48 -0.64 -12.03
C ALA A 106 21.68 0.81 -11.56
N ARG A 107 20.90 1.31 -10.58
CA ARG A 107 21.05 2.68 -10.05
C ARG A 107 22.28 2.83 -9.17
N ASP A 108 22.87 4.02 -9.19
CA ASP A 108 24.01 4.35 -8.33
C ASP A 108 23.55 4.50 -6.87
N ARG A 109 23.66 3.40 -6.14
CA ARG A 109 23.29 3.34 -4.73
C ARG A 109 24.23 4.19 -3.86
N GLU A 110 25.51 4.26 -4.18
CA GLU A 110 26.48 5.01 -3.36
C GLU A 110 26.26 6.52 -3.50
N ALA A 111 25.95 7.01 -4.68
CA ALA A 111 25.57 8.41 -4.88
C ALA A 111 24.32 8.76 -4.08
N ALA A 112 23.29 7.90 -4.11
CA ALA A 112 22.07 8.09 -3.33
C ALA A 112 22.35 8.09 -1.82
N LEU A 113 23.14 7.13 -1.33
CA LEU A 113 23.51 7.06 0.09
C LEU A 113 24.33 8.28 0.52
N SER A 114 25.25 8.76 -0.31
CA SER A 114 26.06 9.95 -0.04
C SER A 114 25.18 11.20 0.09
N TYR A 115 24.20 11.35 -0.83
CA TYR A 115 23.24 12.44 -0.77
C TYR A 115 22.45 12.42 0.55
N TRP A 116 21.86 11.27 0.91
CA TRP A 116 21.04 11.16 2.11
C TRP A 116 21.86 11.32 3.40
N ARG A 117 23.09 10.80 3.46
CA ARG A 117 23.99 11.02 4.60
C ARG A 117 24.30 12.51 4.79
N ALA A 118 24.54 13.23 3.71
CA ALA A 118 24.78 14.67 3.76
C ALA A 118 23.51 15.44 4.18
N HIS A 119 22.36 15.06 3.62
CA HIS A 119 21.06 15.69 3.91
C HIS A 119 20.64 15.51 5.38
N PHE A 120 20.88 14.34 5.96
CA PHE A 120 20.56 14.03 7.35
C PHE A 120 21.74 14.23 8.32
N ALA A 121 22.82 14.90 7.87
CA ALA A 121 23.95 15.19 8.75
C ALA A 121 23.49 16.10 9.90
N GLY A 122 23.57 15.57 11.13
CA GLY A 122 23.09 16.28 12.34
C GLY A 122 21.65 15.96 12.77
N ALA A 123 20.86 15.28 11.94
CA ALA A 123 19.53 14.83 12.37
C ALA A 123 19.62 13.79 13.49
N GLN A 124 18.75 13.93 14.49
CA GLN A 124 18.77 13.07 15.70
C GLN A 124 17.94 11.78 15.53
N GLY A 125 17.67 11.37 14.29
CA GLY A 125 16.82 10.23 13.96
C GLY A 125 15.35 10.61 13.82
N ALA A 126 14.48 9.60 13.76
CA ALA A 126 13.05 9.82 13.62
C ALA A 126 12.47 10.44 14.90
N SER A 127 11.63 11.46 14.71
CA SER A 127 10.93 12.09 15.84
C SER A 127 9.85 11.15 16.37
N VAL A 128 9.80 11.03 17.68
CA VAL A 128 8.81 10.16 18.36
C VAL A 128 7.73 11.03 18.98
N MET A 129 6.48 10.64 18.80
CA MET A 129 5.35 11.30 19.49
C MET A 129 5.48 11.09 21.01
N PRO A 130 5.52 12.15 21.81
CA PRO A 130 5.77 12.04 23.26
C PRO A 130 4.54 11.58 24.04
N LEU A 131 3.60 10.90 23.38
CA LEU A 131 2.39 10.36 24.00
C LEU A 131 2.73 9.02 24.67
N GLN A 132 2.79 9.00 25.98
CA GLN A 132 2.87 7.77 26.75
C GLN A 132 1.44 7.23 26.95
N ALA A 133 0.94 6.45 26.00
CA ALA A 133 -0.24 5.65 26.24
C ALA A 133 0.16 4.43 27.07
N PRO A 134 -0.54 4.13 28.19
CA PRO A 134 -0.33 2.88 28.90
C PRO A 134 -0.58 1.72 27.94
N ARG A 135 0.39 0.82 27.78
CA ARG A 135 0.16 -0.44 27.07
C ARG A 135 -0.77 -1.28 27.88
N VAL A 136 -2.03 -1.36 27.47
CA VAL A 136 -3.00 -2.29 28.04
C VAL A 136 -2.83 -3.62 27.31
N PRO A 137 -2.39 -4.71 27.98
CA PRO A 137 -2.28 -6.02 27.35
C PRO A 137 -3.62 -6.47 26.79
N GLY A 138 -3.62 -6.98 25.56
CA GLY A 138 -4.84 -7.52 24.92
C GLY A 138 -5.71 -6.48 24.19
N VAL A 139 -5.32 -5.21 24.16
CA VAL A 139 -5.98 -4.21 23.30
C VAL A 139 -5.33 -4.26 21.92
N GLY A 140 -6.14 -4.58 20.91
CA GLY A 140 -5.75 -4.56 19.50
C GLY A 140 -5.52 -3.12 18.97
N MET A 141 -5.26 -3.02 17.66
CA MET A 141 -5.22 -1.73 16.98
C MET A 141 -6.62 -1.09 17.02
N GLY A 142 -6.69 0.16 17.48
CA GLY A 142 -7.88 1.00 17.37
C GLY A 142 -7.84 1.83 16.08
N GLU A 143 -9.02 2.10 15.52
CA GLU A 143 -9.20 3.00 14.42
C GLU A 143 -10.01 4.21 14.87
N HIS A 144 -9.59 5.40 14.45
CA HIS A 144 -10.35 6.63 14.65
C HIS A 144 -10.55 7.32 13.30
N VAL A 145 -11.81 7.49 12.90
CA VAL A 145 -12.19 8.13 11.64
C VAL A 145 -12.72 9.52 11.91
N LEU A 146 -12.10 10.53 11.32
CA LEU A 146 -12.56 11.90 11.32
C LEU A 146 -12.97 12.31 9.90
N ASN A 147 -14.22 12.69 9.73
CA ASN A 147 -14.74 13.21 8.47
C ASN A 147 -14.65 14.74 8.47
N LEU A 148 -13.93 15.28 7.48
CA LEU A 148 -13.90 16.71 7.25
C LEU A 148 -15.20 17.17 6.56
N THR A 149 -15.64 18.39 6.86
CA THR A 149 -16.77 18.99 6.12
C THR A 149 -16.38 19.27 4.67
N GLY A 150 -17.36 19.28 3.76
CA GLY A 150 -17.11 19.62 2.35
C GLY A 150 -16.51 21.02 2.18
N GLU A 151 -16.92 21.98 3.02
CA GLU A 151 -16.39 23.34 3.04
C GLU A 151 -14.89 23.36 3.39
N LEU A 152 -14.49 22.73 4.49
CA LEU A 152 -13.09 22.66 4.91
C LEU A 152 -12.23 21.89 3.88
N THR A 153 -12.76 20.82 3.29
CA THR A 153 -12.08 20.07 2.23
C THR A 153 -11.80 20.98 1.03
N HIS A 154 -12.80 21.75 0.60
CA HIS A 154 -12.65 22.69 -0.52
C HIS A 154 -11.62 23.79 -0.21
N GLU A 155 -11.64 24.35 1.00
CA GLU A 155 -10.66 25.36 1.43
C GLU A 155 -9.23 24.82 1.43
N LEU A 156 -9.03 23.58 1.92
CA LEU A 156 -7.72 22.92 1.91
C LEU A 156 -7.21 22.67 0.47
N GLU A 157 -8.11 22.28 -0.44
CA GLU A 157 -7.75 22.12 -1.85
C GLU A 157 -7.37 23.45 -2.52
N LEU A 158 -8.12 24.53 -2.21
CA LEU A 158 -7.79 25.87 -2.70
C LEU A 158 -6.45 26.36 -2.14
N PHE A 159 -6.18 26.12 -0.86
CA PHE A 159 -4.91 26.44 -0.23
C PHE A 159 -3.76 25.70 -0.91
N ALA A 160 -3.90 24.38 -1.12
CA ALA A 160 -2.89 23.57 -1.79
C ALA A 160 -2.59 24.12 -3.19
N ARG A 161 -3.63 24.34 -4.01
CA ARG A 161 -3.46 24.89 -5.38
C ARG A 161 -2.79 26.27 -5.41
N ARG A 162 -3.15 27.18 -4.48
CA ARG A 162 -2.57 28.54 -4.42
C ARG A 162 -1.09 28.57 -4.04
N ASN A 163 -0.61 27.50 -3.41
CA ASN A 163 0.78 27.38 -2.93
C ASN A 163 1.58 26.31 -3.69
N ASP A 164 1.08 25.83 -4.84
CA ASP A 164 1.72 24.78 -5.65
C ASP A 164 2.05 23.50 -4.84
N LEU A 165 1.16 23.16 -3.89
CA LEU A 165 1.24 21.99 -3.04
C LEU A 165 0.21 20.94 -3.44
N THR A 166 0.50 19.68 -3.14
CA THR A 166 -0.53 18.64 -3.11
C THR A 166 -1.25 18.64 -1.77
N LEU A 167 -2.48 18.13 -1.72
CA LEU A 167 -3.22 17.99 -0.48
C LEU A 167 -2.45 17.10 0.54
N SER A 168 -1.74 16.06 0.06
CA SER A 168 -0.84 15.23 0.90
C SER A 168 0.23 16.07 1.58
N MET A 169 0.89 16.99 0.84
CA MET A 169 1.91 17.87 1.43
C MET A 169 1.34 18.79 2.50
N VAL A 170 0.10 19.24 2.34
CA VAL A 170 -0.57 20.06 3.36
C VAL A 170 -0.78 19.26 4.65
N PHE A 171 -1.27 18.02 4.56
CA PHE A 171 -1.44 17.16 5.72
C PHE A 171 -0.11 16.73 6.35
N GLU A 172 0.89 16.40 5.54
CA GLU A 172 2.25 16.08 5.99
C GLU A 172 2.84 17.26 6.79
N GLY A 173 2.74 18.48 6.25
CA GLY A 173 3.20 19.69 6.92
C GLY A 173 2.46 19.98 8.23
N ALA A 174 1.14 19.82 8.23
CA ALA A 174 0.34 19.99 9.44
C ALA A 174 0.72 18.97 10.53
N PHE A 175 0.96 17.70 10.15
CA PHE A 175 1.42 16.65 11.05
C PHE A 175 2.81 16.95 11.62
N MET A 176 3.75 17.40 10.77
CA MET A 176 5.09 17.79 11.22
C MET A 176 5.05 18.98 12.20
N LEU A 177 4.22 19.98 11.95
CA LEU A 177 4.01 21.10 12.86
C LEU A 177 3.41 20.64 14.19
N LEU A 178 2.44 19.74 14.17
CA LEU A 178 1.87 19.16 15.39
C LEU A 178 2.94 18.40 16.17
N LEU A 179 3.72 17.55 15.51
CA LEU A 179 4.79 16.77 16.14
C LEU A 179 5.87 17.68 16.74
N ALA A 180 6.29 18.73 16.04
CA ALA A 180 7.25 19.71 16.56
C ALA A 180 6.72 20.39 17.83
N ARG A 181 5.46 20.78 17.85
CA ARG A 181 4.82 21.41 19.01
C ARG A 181 4.70 20.46 20.20
N LEU A 182 4.31 19.21 19.96
CA LEU A 182 4.15 18.22 21.03
C LEU A 182 5.49 17.74 21.59
N SER A 183 6.53 17.63 20.75
CA SER A 183 7.87 17.20 21.17
C SER A 183 8.76 18.33 21.71
N GLY A 184 8.40 19.58 21.44
CA GLY A 184 9.24 20.74 21.73
C GLY A 184 10.51 20.83 20.85
N GLN A 185 10.58 20.05 19.77
CA GLN A 185 11.72 20.03 18.85
C GLN A 185 11.51 21.07 17.72
N ALA A 186 12.57 21.79 17.38
CA ALA A 186 12.56 22.72 16.25
C ALA A 186 12.64 21.99 14.90
N GLU A 187 13.28 20.83 14.88
CA GLU A 187 13.42 19.97 13.72
C GLU A 187 12.75 18.62 13.99
N VAL A 188 11.94 18.17 13.04
CA VAL A 188 11.26 16.87 13.13
C VAL A 188 11.53 16.04 11.88
N THR A 189 11.68 14.74 12.07
CA THR A 189 11.90 13.77 11.00
C THR A 189 10.83 12.70 11.07
N ILE A 190 10.10 12.52 9.97
CA ILE A 190 9.06 11.49 9.83
C ILE A 190 9.33 10.61 8.61
N GLY A 191 8.86 9.38 8.66
CA GLY A 191 8.82 8.48 7.51
C GLY A 191 7.52 8.65 6.73
N ILE A 192 7.62 8.82 5.43
CA ILE A 192 6.46 8.94 4.53
C ILE A 192 6.54 7.85 3.49
N THR A 193 5.46 7.07 3.36
CA THR A 193 5.35 6.06 2.31
C THR A 193 5.10 6.74 0.96
N ARG A 194 5.89 6.39 -0.04
CA ARG A 194 5.73 6.83 -1.43
C ARG A 194 5.47 5.61 -2.32
N SER A 195 4.82 5.82 -3.45
CA SER A 195 4.46 4.72 -4.36
C SER A 195 5.66 4.01 -5.00
N GLY A 196 6.86 4.60 -4.98
CA GLY A 196 8.02 4.05 -5.68
C GLY A 196 7.94 4.09 -7.20
N ARG A 197 6.80 4.47 -7.77
CA ARG A 197 6.54 4.49 -9.22
C ARG A 197 7.09 5.75 -9.86
N SER A 198 8.36 5.67 -10.30
CA SER A 198 9.04 6.81 -10.92
C SER A 198 8.52 7.12 -12.32
N ALA A 199 8.27 8.39 -12.62
CA ALA A 199 7.90 8.86 -13.95
C ALA A 199 8.99 8.61 -15.02
N GLU A 200 10.22 8.27 -14.62
CA GLU A 200 11.30 7.89 -15.53
C GLU A 200 11.04 6.56 -16.26
N ARG A 201 10.05 5.78 -15.80
CA ARG A 201 9.71 4.46 -16.35
C ARG A 201 8.34 4.49 -16.99
N THR A 202 8.29 4.43 -18.32
CA THR A 202 7.02 4.33 -19.07
C THR A 202 6.28 3.04 -18.68
N GLY A 203 4.98 3.14 -18.41
CA GLY A 203 4.12 2.01 -18.07
C GLY A 203 4.20 1.54 -16.60
N ILE A 204 4.99 2.20 -15.76
CA ILE A 204 5.11 1.85 -14.34
C ILE A 204 3.80 2.12 -13.57
N ASP A 205 3.01 3.05 -14.04
CA ASP A 205 1.68 3.41 -13.52
C ASP A 205 0.67 2.26 -13.64
N ARG A 206 0.89 1.35 -14.60
CA ARG A 206 0.06 0.15 -14.82
C ARG A 206 0.74 -1.15 -14.39
N ALA A 207 1.97 -1.09 -13.92
CA ALA A 207 2.68 -2.29 -13.49
C ALA A 207 2.13 -2.81 -12.15
N VAL A 208 2.10 -4.13 -11.99
CA VAL A 208 1.64 -4.81 -10.77
C VAL A 208 2.86 -5.36 -10.02
N GLY A 209 2.95 -5.06 -8.72
CA GLY A 209 4.06 -5.47 -7.87
C GLY A 209 4.18 -4.59 -6.62
N LEU A 210 5.17 -4.85 -5.79
CA LEU A 210 5.52 -4.01 -4.64
C LEU A 210 6.64 -3.06 -5.05
N PHE A 211 6.36 -1.77 -5.14
CA PHE A 211 7.27 -0.72 -5.56
C PHE A 211 7.79 0.10 -4.39
#